data_3f0de47d325c758dab70e830aeb9938b
#
_entry.id   3f0de47d325c758dab70e830aeb9938b
#
_cell.length_a   1.000
_cell.length_b   1.000
_cell.length_c   1.000
_cell.angle_alpha   90.00
_cell.angle_beta   90.00
_cell.angle_gamma   90.00
#
_symmetry.space_group_name_H-M   'P 1'
#
loop_
_entity.id
_entity.type
_entity.pdbx_description
1 polymer ?
#
loop_
_entity_poly.entity_id
_entity_poly.type
_entity_poly.pdbx_seq_one_letter_code
_entity_poly.pdbx_strand_id
1 'polypeptide(L)'
;MNHMNKAFVSKVEKTLIPTCRIMGVNLAAINMPWLIKFTKKYIKELSGDYMCVSNVHTTVMSYEDASYCAVQNGGIMAIPDGGPLSSVGRKRGFSEMERTTGPDYLKEVLKISAEEGYRHYFYGSTEETLRKLQDTLTKDYPGVQVAGMYSPPFRPLSEEEDKAIIDMIKESKADFVWIGLGAPKQERWMAEHQGEIEGFMVGVGAAFDYLAGNIERAPMWMQKANLEWLYRLMQEPKRLFKRYFYTNTKFIWNAVIRGK
;
A
#
# COMPACT_ATOMS: atom_id res chain seq x y z
N MET A 1 -1.19 28.68 3.21
CA MET A 1 -0.16 27.63 3.21
C MET A 1 0.48 27.62 4.59
N ASN A 2 -0.12 26.87 5.51
CA ASN A 2 0.47 26.71 6.85
C ASN A 2 1.55 25.63 6.76
N HIS A 3 2.80 26.00 7.00
CA HIS A 3 3.86 25.05 7.33
C HIS A 3 3.52 24.45 8.72
N MET A 4 2.67 23.43 8.73
CA MET A 4 2.52 22.61 9.93
C MET A 4 3.89 22.00 10.25
N ASN A 5 4.35 22.19 11.48
CA ASN A 5 5.57 21.57 11.99
C ASN A 5 5.41 20.03 11.84
N LYS A 6 6.05 19.47 10.84
CA LYS A 6 6.13 18.01 10.67
C LYS A 6 6.97 17.47 11.83
N ALA A 7 6.31 16.92 12.83
CA ALA A 7 6.95 16.47 14.08
C ALA A 7 7.76 15.19 13.88
N PHE A 8 7.37 14.36 12.89
CA PHE A 8 7.97 13.06 12.63
C PHE A 8 8.53 13.04 11.20
N VAL A 9 9.82 12.83 11.06
CA VAL A 9 10.51 12.68 9.76
C VAL A 9 11.22 11.35 9.79
N SER A 10 10.96 10.51 8.79
CA SER A 10 11.70 9.24 8.63
C SER A 10 13.20 9.50 8.66
N LYS A 11 13.91 8.72 9.47
CA LYS A 11 15.37 8.74 9.56
C LYS A 11 16.04 7.77 8.60
N VAL A 12 15.24 7.05 7.82
CA VAL A 12 15.74 6.06 6.86
C VAL A 12 16.05 6.73 5.53
N GLU A 13 17.28 6.57 5.06
CA GLU A 13 17.69 7.11 3.78
C GLU A 13 17.11 6.27 2.62
N LYS A 14 16.45 6.93 1.66
CA LYS A 14 15.90 6.28 0.45
C LYS A 14 16.99 5.59 -0.40
N THR A 15 18.24 6.00 -0.28
CA THR A 15 19.40 5.41 -0.95
C THR A 15 19.66 3.95 -0.56
N LEU A 16 19.14 3.50 0.58
CA LEU A 16 19.21 2.09 1.01
C LEU A 16 18.29 1.17 0.21
N ILE A 17 17.35 1.74 -0.56
CA ILE A 17 16.32 0.99 -1.29
C ILE A 17 16.69 0.96 -2.76
N PRO A 18 17.03 -0.21 -3.33
CA PRO A 18 17.25 -0.31 -4.76
C PRO A 18 15.96 0.02 -5.50
N THR A 19 16.03 0.90 -6.50
CA THR A 19 14.86 1.38 -7.22
C THR A 19 14.99 1.23 -8.73
N CYS A 20 13.89 0.82 -9.37
CA CYS A 20 13.70 0.81 -10.81
C CYS A 20 12.67 1.86 -11.19
N ARG A 21 13.04 2.85 -11.99
CA ARG A 21 12.10 3.89 -12.44
C ARG A 21 11.27 3.37 -13.61
N ILE A 22 9.93 3.35 -13.44
CA ILE A 22 8.98 2.94 -14.49
C ILE A 22 7.92 4.04 -14.63
N MET A 23 7.81 4.63 -15.82
CA MET A 23 6.84 5.68 -16.14
C MET A 23 6.82 6.84 -15.12
N GLY A 24 7.98 7.20 -14.57
CA GLY A 24 8.13 8.28 -13.59
C GLY A 24 8.10 7.83 -12.11
N VAL A 25 7.58 6.66 -11.80
CA VAL A 25 7.54 6.12 -10.44
C VAL A 25 8.84 5.37 -10.12
N ASN A 26 9.45 5.68 -8.98
CA ASN A 26 10.61 4.97 -8.45
C ASN A 26 10.13 3.75 -7.64
N LEU A 27 10.02 2.61 -8.31
CA LEU A 27 9.56 1.36 -7.70
C LEU A 27 10.72 0.66 -6.99
N ALA A 28 10.48 0.18 -5.77
CA ALA A 28 11.46 -0.61 -5.04
C ALA A 28 11.75 -1.92 -5.78
N ALA A 29 13.01 -2.14 -6.13
CA ALA A 29 13.47 -3.32 -6.85
C ALA A 29 13.83 -4.43 -5.85
N ILE A 30 12.83 -4.95 -5.14
CA ILE A 30 12.94 -5.84 -3.98
C ILE A 30 12.03 -7.06 -4.11
N ASN A 31 12.18 -7.98 -3.16
CA ASN A 31 11.26 -9.11 -2.93
C ASN A 31 10.67 -9.06 -1.51
N MET A 32 9.71 -9.93 -1.21
CA MET A 32 9.03 -9.96 0.09
C MET A 32 9.98 -10.24 1.27
N PRO A 33 10.91 -11.21 1.21
CA PRO A 33 11.88 -11.43 2.30
C PRO A 33 12.72 -10.19 2.60
N TRP A 34 13.16 -9.46 1.57
CA TRP A 34 13.90 -8.21 1.74
C TRP A 34 13.04 -7.17 2.46
N LEU A 35 11.77 -7.00 2.02
CA LEU A 35 10.86 -6.02 2.61
C LEU A 35 10.58 -6.31 4.09
N ILE A 36 10.34 -7.57 4.46
CA ILE A 36 10.12 -7.94 5.86
C ILE A 36 11.38 -7.69 6.72
N LYS A 37 12.57 -8.05 6.20
CA LYS A 37 13.83 -7.76 6.89
C LYS A 37 14.05 -6.25 7.08
N PHE A 38 13.77 -5.46 6.05
CA PHE A 38 13.86 -4.00 6.11
C PHE A 38 12.88 -3.43 7.14
N THR A 39 11.63 -3.89 7.13
CA THR A 39 10.60 -3.50 8.09
C THR A 39 11.02 -3.79 9.53
N LYS A 40 11.44 -5.03 9.83
CA LYS A 40 11.90 -5.41 11.18
C LYS A 40 13.04 -4.52 11.66
N LYS A 41 13.95 -4.16 10.77
CA LYS A 41 15.11 -3.35 11.12
C LYS A 41 14.77 -1.89 11.36
N TYR A 42 13.82 -1.33 10.61
CA TYR A 42 13.64 0.12 10.54
C TYR A 42 12.25 0.62 10.94
N ILE A 43 11.36 -0.24 11.47
CA ILE A 43 9.98 0.18 11.73
C ILE A 43 9.87 1.43 12.62
N LYS A 44 10.76 1.58 13.61
CA LYS A 44 10.76 2.75 14.49
C LYS A 44 11.24 4.02 13.77
N GLU A 45 12.21 3.89 12.89
CA GLU A 45 12.76 4.98 12.08
C GLU A 45 11.86 5.35 10.90
N LEU A 46 10.94 4.46 10.50
CA LEU A 46 9.92 4.70 9.49
C LEU A 46 8.70 5.48 10.02
N SER A 47 8.65 5.73 11.32
CA SER A 47 7.61 6.53 11.95
C SER A 47 7.43 7.87 11.22
N GLY A 48 6.18 8.21 10.91
CA GLY A 48 5.86 9.44 10.18
C GLY A 48 5.94 9.34 8.66
N ASP A 49 6.43 8.24 8.12
CA ASP A 49 6.55 8.05 6.66
C ASP A 49 5.49 7.10 6.11
N TYR A 50 5.43 6.97 4.80
CA TYR A 50 4.48 6.10 4.14
C TYR A 50 5.09 5.26 3.02
N MET A 51 4.39 4.17 2.70
CA MET A 51 4.69 3.29 1.58
C MET A 51 3.49 3.16 0.65
N CYS A 52 3.72 3.39 -0.64
CA CYS A 52 2.73 3.13 -1.68
C CYS A 52 2.81 1.70 -2.18
N VAL A 53 1.65 1.10 -2.46
CA VAL A 53 1.52 -0.20 -3.12
C VAL A 53 1.11 0.05 -4.57
N SER A 54 2.11 0.09 -5.46
CA SER A 54 1.94 0.55 -6.84
C SER A 54 1.67 -0.59 -7.80
N ASN A 55 0.64 -0.43 -8.62
CA ASN A 55 0.29 -1.36 -9.69
C ASN A 55 0.24 -0.64 -11.06
N VAL A 56 -0.10 -1.35 -12.12
CA VAL A 56 -0.20 -0.78 -13.48
C VAL A 56 -1.11 0.45 -13.52
N HIS A 57 -2.24 0.41 -12.80
CA HIS A 57 -3.19 1.51 -12.79
C HIS A 57 -2.59 2.78 -12.15
N THR A 58 -2.03 2.65 -10.94
CA THR A 58 -1.42 3.78 -10.21
C THR A 58 -0.18 4.32 -10.93
N THR A 59 0.59 3.44 -11.59
CA THR A 59 1.75 3.84 -12.40
C THR A 59 1.32 4.65 -13.64
N VAL A 60 0.24 4.23 -14.32
CA VAL A 60 -0.31 5.01 -15.46
C VAL A 60 -0.88 6.34 -14.99
N MET A 61 -1.59 6.37 -13.86
CA MET A 61 -2.07 7.63 -13.26
C MET A 61 -0.90 8.57 -12.95
N SER A 62 0.19 8.07 -12.39
CA SER A 62 1.40 8.87 -12.11
C SER A 62 2.05 9.43 -13.37
N TYR A 63 2.00 8.67 -14.46
CA TYR A 63 2.50 9.13 -15.75
C TYR A 63 1.66 10.29 -16.34
N GLU A 64 0.37 10.31 -16.04
CA GLU A 64 -0.59 11.33 -16.52
C GLU A 64 -0.71 12.55 -15.58
N ASP A 65 -0.45 12.35 -14.30
CA ASP A 65 -0.57 13.39 -13.26
C ASP A 65 0.75 13.50 -12.48
N ALA A 66 1.48 14.57 -12.74
CA ALA A 66 2.75 14.85 -12.07
C ALA A 66 2.58 15.04 -10.54
N SER A 67 1.44 15.57 -10.09
CA SER A 67 1.14 15.71 -8.67
C SER A 67 1.00 14.35 -7.98
N TYR A 68 0.31 13.42 -8.64
CA TYR A 68 0.18 12.06 -8.12
C TYR A 68 1.50 11.27 -8.21
N CYS A 69 2.31 11.52 -9.25
CA CYS A 69 3.66 10.97 -9.34
C CYS A 69 4.53 11.44 -8.16
N ALA A 70 4.43 12.71 -7.79
CA ALA A 70 5.13 13.24 -6.61
C ALA A 70 4.69 12.53 -5.32
N VAL A 71 3.40 12.25 -5.16
CA VAL A 71 2.86 11.46 -4.04
C VAL A 71 3.45 10.04 -4.03
N GLN A 72 3.46 9.34 -5.18
CA GLN A 72 4.03 7.98 -5.27
C GLN A 72 5.53 7.95 -4.92
N ASN A 73 6.26 9.00 -5.23
CA ASN A 73 7.70 9.12 -4.95
C ASN A 73 8.02 9.82 -3.62
N GLY A 74 7.02 10.40 -2.96
CA GLY A 74 7.17 11.18 -1.73
C GLY A 74 7.47 10.35 -0.49
N GLY A 75 6.81 9.20 -0.34
CA GLY A 75 7.05 8.26 0.76
C GLY A 75 8.38 7.56 0.67
N ILE A 76 8.70 6.75 1.67
CA ILE A 76 9.97 6.02 1.74
C ILE A 76 10.17 5.11 0.52
N MET A 77 9.11 4.44 0.05
CA MET A 77 9.16 3.59 -1.14
C MET A 77 7.78 3.38 -1.77
N ALA A 78 7.78 2.94 -3.03
CA ALA A 78 6.64 2.39 -3.73
C ALA A 78 6.95 0.94 -4.10
N ILE A 79 6.19 -0.03 -3.58
CA ILE A 79 6.43 -1.46 -3.85
C ILE A 79 5.65 -1.93 -5.10
N PRO A 80 6.21 -2.87 -5.90
CA PRO A 80 5.58 -3.33 -7.14
C PRO A 80 4.47 -4.36 -6.88
N ASP A 81 3.21 -3.90 -6.78
CA ASP A 81 2.01 -4.75 -6.69
C ASP A 81 1.51 -5.15 -8.08
N GLY A 82 2.22 -5.98 -8.74
CA GLY A 82 1.78 -6.48 -10.04
C GLY A 82 2.90 -7.09 -10.85
N GLY A 83 2.61 -8.24 -11.46
CA GLY A 83 3.56 -8.95 -12.30
C GLY A 83 4.16 -8.13 -13.44
N PRO A 84 3.38 -7.27 -14.14
CA PRO A 84 3.94 -6.43 -15.20
C PRO A 84 5.06 -5.50 -14.73
N LEU A 85 4.93 -4.87 -13.54
CA LEU A 85 5.95 -3.97 -13.01
C LEU A 85 7.25 -4.71 -12.71
N SER A 86 7.18 -5.82 -11.97
CA SER A 86 8.35 -6.63 -11.65
C SER A 86 8.98 -7.26 -12.90
N SER A 87 8.17 -7.63 -13.91
CA SER A 87 8.68 -8.14 -15.18
C SER A 87 9.48 -7.09 -15.96
N VAL A 88 8.99 -5.84 -16.00
CA VAL A 88 9.73 -4.71 -16.61
C VAL A 88 11.02 -4.45 -15.83
N GLY A 89 10.96 -4.44 -14.50
CA GLY A 89 12.15 -4.25 -13.67
C GLY A 89 13.24 -5.29 -13.91
N ARG A 90 12.86 -6.59 -13.94
CA ARG A 90 13.81 -7.67 -14.26
C ARG A 90 14.43 -7.52 -15.65
N LYS A 91 13.65 -7.14 -16.67
CA LYS A 91 14.17 -6.86 -18.02
C LYS A 91 15.13 -5.66 -18.05
N ARG A 92 15.06 -4.75 -17.09
CA ARG A 92 15.97 -3.60 -16.91
C ARG A 92 17.20 -3.92 -16.05
N GLY A 93 17.41 -5.19 -15.69
CA GLY A 93 18.58 -5.64 -14.93
C GLY A 93 18.36 -5.77 -13.42
N PHE A 94 17.17 -5.53 -12.91
CA PHE A 94 16.84 -5.72 -11.48
C PHE A 94 16.33 -7.14 -11.24
N SER A 95 17.22 -8.14 -11.27
CA SER A 95 16.88 -9.57 -11.18
C SER A 95 16.04 -9.93 -9.95
N GLU A 96 16.33 -9.28 -8.81
CA GLU A 96 15.67 -9.52 -7.52
C GLU A 96 14.28 -8.86 -7.38
N MET A 97 13.87 -8.07 -8.37
CA MET A 97 12.58 -7.39 -8.31
C MET A 97 11.43 -8.37 -8.53
N GLU A 98 10.72 -8.69 -7.47
CA GLU A 98 9.57 -9.57 -7.48
C GLU A 98 8.25 -8.81 -7.28
N ARG A 99 7.15 -9.49 -7.59
CA ARG A 99 5.82 -9.00 -7.27
C ARG A 99 5.63 -8.99 -5.74
N THR A 100 5.51 -7.80 -5.17
CA THR A 100 5.34 -7.57 -3.73
C THR A 100 4.01 -6.88 -3.49
N THR A 101 2.98 -7.64 -3.07
CA THR A 101 1.61 -7.12 -2.97
C THR A 101 1.28 -6.58 -1.59
N GLY A 102 0.37 -5.60 -1.52
CA GLY A 102 -0.13 -5.06 -0.25
C GLY A 102 -0.76 -6.13 0.65
N PRO A 103 -1.68 -6.99 0.14
CA PRO A 103 -2.26 -8.07 0.93
C PRO A 103 -1.25 -9.08 1.45
N ASP A 104 -0.22 -9.42 0.67
CA ASP A 104 0.81 -10.36 1.11
C ASP A 104 1.72 -9.72 2.16
N TYR A 105 2.11 -8.45 1.96
CA TYR A 105 2.89 -7.71 2.95
C TYR A 105 2.15 -7.58 4.29
N LEU A 106 0.86 -7.20 4.27
CA LEU A 106 0.05 -7.13 5.48
C LEU A 106 0.03 -8.50 6.21
N LYS A 107 -0.20 -9.61 5.49
CA LYS A 107 -0.20 -10.96 6.06
C LYS A 107 1.14 -11.34 6.67
N GLU A 108 2.25 -11.08 5.97
CA GLU A 108 3.59 -11.41 6.48
C GLU A 108 3.96 -10.56 7.71
N VAL A 109 3.59 -9.28 7.76
CA VAL A 109 3.76 -8.45 8.95
C VAL A 109 2.92 -8.97 10.12
N LEU A 110 1.64 -9.31 9.90
CA LEU A 110 0.78 -9.87 10.95
C LEU A 110 1.33 -11.17 11.55
N LYS A 111 1.95 -12.05 10.74
CA LYS A 111 2.55 -13.30 11.23
C LYS A 111 3.68 -13.08 12.24
N ILE A 112 4.46 -12.03 12.07
CA ILE A 112 5.59 -11.73 12.96
C ILE A 112 5.21 -10.77 14.10
N SER A 113 4.03 -10.16 14.04
CA SER A 113 3.65 -9.05 14.93
C SER A 113 3.51 -9.44 16.38
N ALA A 114 3.06 -10.67 16.67
CA ALA A 114 2.95 -11.15 18.05
C ALA A 114 4.32 -11.27 18.73
N GLU A 115 5.34 -11.73 17.99
CA GLU A 115 6.72 -11.86 18.47
C GLU A 115 7.40 -10.49 18.59
N GLU A 116 7.23 -9.63 17.58
CA GLU A 116 7.88 -8.31 17.52
C GLU A 116 7.15 -7.24 18.37
N GLY A 117 5.94 -7.56 18.86
CA GLY A 117 5.13 -6.64 19.67
C GLY A 117 4.54 -5.47 18.90
N TYR A 118 4.37 -5.60 17.58
CA TYR A 118 3.84 -4.51 16.75
C TYR A 118 2.37 -4.23 17.03
N ARG A 119 2.04 -2.94 17.04
CA ARG A 119 0.69 -2.39 17.20
C ARG A 119 0.15 -1.91 15.86
N HIS A 120 -1.09 -2.30 15.56
CA HIS A 120 -1.71 -2.04 14.25
C HIS A 120 -2.95 -1.17 14.37
N TYR A 121 -3.04 -0.15 13.53
CA TYR A 121 -4.25 0.64 13.30
C TYR A 121 -4.76 0.39 11.88
N PHE A 122 -6.07 0.18 11.72
CA PHE A 122 -6.70 -0.06 10.43
C PHE A 122 -7.66 1.08 10.11
N TYR A 123 -7.38 1.82 9.04
CA TYR A 123 -8.14 2.99 8.63
C TYR A 123 -8.70 2.82 7.22
N GLY A 124 -10.02 2.87 7.09
CA GLY A 124 -10.70 2.74 5.79
C GLY A 124 -11.71 1.60 5.74
N SER A 125 -12.19 1.29 4.53
CA SER A 125 -13.22 0.29 4.25
C SER A 125 -14.56 0.59 4.95
N THR A 126 -15.42 -0.41 5.16
CA THR A 126 -16.70 -0.29 5.86
C THR A 126 -16.60 -0.84 7.29
N GLU A 127 -17.49 -0.42 8.18
CA GLU A 127 -17.57 -0.96 9.54
C GLU A 127 -17.78 -2.48 9.53
N GLU A 128 -18.59 -3.01 8.60
CA GLU A 128 -18.81 -4.44 8.44
C GLU A 128 -17.52 -5.17 8.07
N THR A 129 -16.76 -4.61 7.12
CA THR A 129 -15.45 -5.18 6.73
C THR A 129 -14.47 -5.15 7.90
N LEU A 130 -14.40 -4.05 8.65
CA LEU A 130 -13.51 -3.95 9.81
C LEU A 130 -13.90 -4.94 10.91
N ARG A 131 -15.20 -5.16 11.16
CA ARG A 131 -15.66 -6.17 12.12
C ARG A 131 -15.22 -7.59 11.71
N LYS A 132 -15.44 -7.97 10.44
CA LYS A 132 -14.98 -9.27 9.90
C LYS A 132 -13.46 -9.40 9.93
N LEU A 133 -12.74 -8.31 9.65
CA LEU A 133 -11.29 -8.26 9.78
C LEU A 133 -10.86 -8.52 11.23
N GLN A 134 -11.50 -7.88 12.20
CA GLN A 134 -11.22 -8.11 13.63
C GLN A 134 -11.43 -9.57 14.01
N ASP A 135 -12.52 -10.20 13.54
CA ASP A 135 -12.81 -11.63 13.78
C ASP A 135 -11.68 -12.52 13.22
N THR A 136 -11.23 -12.21 11.98
CA THR A 136 -10.12 -12.93 11.34
C THR A 136 -8.80 -12.74 12.08
N LEU A 137 -8.49 -11.50 12.51
CA LEU A 137 -7.27 -11.22 13.27
C LEU A 137 -7.23 -11.97 14.59
N THR A 138 -8.36 -12.00 15.31
CA THR A 138 -8.48 -12.72 16.58
C THR A 138 -8.29 -14.23 16.40
N LYS A 139 -8.84 -14.79 15.31
CA LYS A 139 -8.82 -16.24 15.05
C LYS A 139 -7.48 -16.70 14.48
N ASP A 140 -6.99 -16.02 13.44
CA ASP A 140 -5.90 -16.53 12.58
C ASP A 140 -4.53 -15.92 12.93
N TYR A 141 -4.52 -14.83 13.72
CA TYR A 141 -3.30 -14.12 14.15
C TYR A 141 -3.29 -13.84 15.66
N PRO A 142 -3.34 -14.89 16.50
CA PRO A 142 -3.39 -14.72 17.95
C PRO A 142 -2.17 -13.97 18.48
N GLY A 143 -2.41 -13.01 19.36
CA GLY A 143 -1.35 -12.16 19.94
C GLY A 143 -1.04 -10.88 19.14
N VAL A 144 -1.65 -10.68 17.98
CA VAL A 144 -1.55 -9.40 17.26
C VAL A 144 -2.25 -8.29 18.05
N GLN A 145 -1.56 -7.17 18.26
CA GLN A 145 -2.09 -6.02 18.97
C GLN A 145 -2.82 -5.07 18.01
N VAL A 146 -4.15 -5.11 18.04
CA VAL A 146 -4.99 -4.14 17.32
C VAL A 146 -5.15 -2.89 18.18
N ALA A 147 -4.48 -1.81 17.80
CA ALA A 147 -4.48 -0.54 18.53
C ALA A 147 -5.72 0.31 18.21
N GLY A 148 -6.38 0.06 17.08
CA GLY A 148 -7.63 0.70 16.69
C GLY A 148 -8.05 0.35 15.28
N MET A 149 -9.34 0.62 15.00
CA MET A 149 -9.95 0.50 13.66
C MET A 149 -10.93 1.63 13.47
N TYR A 150 -10.94 2.24 12.28
CA TYR A 150 -11.89 3.31 11.98
C TYR A 150 -12.32 3.28 10.51
N SER A 151 -13.63 3.33 10.28
CA SER A 151 -14.25 3.44 8.96
C SER A 151 -14.71 4.89 8.74
N PRO A 152 -14.03 5.68 7.89
CA PRO A 152 -14.47 7.04 7.63
C PRO A 152 -15.73 7.06 6.76
N PRO A 153 -16.54 8.12 6.84
CA PRO A 153 -17.71 8.28 5.97
C PRO A 153 -17.30 8.36 4.49
N PHE A 154 -18.16 7.84 3.58
CA PHE A 154 -17.93 7.87 2.13
C PHE A 154 -18.24 9.24 1.50
N ARG A 155 -17.74 10.30 2.12
CA ARG A 155 -17.79 11.69 1.64
C ARG A 155 -16.48 12.40 1.97
N PRO A 156 -16.22 13.58 1.45
CA PRO A 156 -15.13 14.42 1.94
C PRO A 156 -15.31 14.69 3.44
N LEU A 157 -14.21 14.63 4.17
CA LEU A 157 -14.16 14.97 5.59
C LEU A 157 -14.08 16.49 5.76
N SER A 158 -14.61 17.02 6.86
CA SER A 158 -14.26 18.37 7.29
C SER A 158 -12.84 18.38 7.91
N GLU A 159 -12.27 19.57 8.08
CA GLU A 159 -10.95 19.70 8.73
C GLU A 159 -10.99 19.20 10.18
N GLU A 160 -12.10 19.40 10.89
CA GLU A 160 -12.29 18.92 12.26
C GLU A 160 -12.40 17.40 12.33
N GLU A 161 -13.12 16.78 11.37
CA GLU A 161 -13.26 15.33 11.27
C GLU A 161 -11.91 14.68 10.96
N ASP A 162 -11.17 15.23 10.00
CA ASP A 162 -9.86 14.72 9.62
C ASP A 162 -8.86 14.84 10.78
N LYS A 163 -8.84 15.99 11.46
CA LYS A 163 -8.04 16.19 12.66
C LYS A 163 -8.39 15.19 13.78
N ALA A 164 -9.67 14.97 14.03
CA ALA A 164 -10.10 14.00 15.05
C ALA A 164 -9.62 12.57 14.72
N ILE A 165 -9.62 12.18 13.44
CA ILE A 165 -9.09 10.90 12.97
C ILE A 165 -7.59 10.81 13.23
N ILE A 166 -6.84 11.87 12.90
CA ILE A 166 -5.40 11.93 13.14
C ILE A 166 -5.10 11.80 14.63
N ASP A 167 -5.84 12.51 15.48
CA ASP A 167 -5.65 12.47 16.94
C ASP A 167 -5.93 11.06 17.48
N MET A 168 -6.98 10.37 17.01
CA MET A 168 -7.25 8.96 17.36
C MET A 168 -6.11 8.03 16.95
N ILE A 169 -5.55 8.21 15.75
CA ILE A 169 -4.41 7.39 15.29
C ILE A 169 -3.18 7.65 16.15
N LYS A 170 -2.87 8.91 16.48
CA LYS A 170 -1.75 9.28 17.36
C LYS A 170 -1.89 8.67 18.77
N GLU A 171 -3.06 8.78 19.36
CA GLU A 171 -3.35 8.22 20.69
C GLU A 171 -3.22 6.70 20.73
N SER A 172 -3.48 6.03 19.61
CA SER A 172 -3.33 4.57 19.48
C SER A 172 -1.88 4.09 19.61
N LYS A 173 -0.89 4.96 19.35
CA LYS A 173 0.55 4.63 19.31
C LYS A 173 0.84 3.40 18.46
N ALA A 174 0.20 3.31 17.31
CA ALA A 174 0.38 2.21 16.38
C ALA A 174 1.75 2.29 15.68
N ASP A 175 2.42 1.16 15.53
CA ASP A 175 3.63 1.06 14.72
C ASP A 175 3.28 1.06 13.23
N PHE A 176 2.17 0.42 12.86
CA PHE A 176 1.63 0.37 11.50
C PHE A 176 0.25 1.01 11.43
N VAL A 177 0.06 1.88 10.44
CA VAL A 177 -1.25 2.42 10.07
C VAL A 177 -1.59 1.93 8.66
N TRP A 178 -2.46 0.93 8.59
CA TRP A 178 -2.90 0.32 7.34
C TRP A 178 -4.04 1.13 6.74
N ILE A 179 -3.90 1.56 5.49
CA ILE A 179 -4.86 2.44 4.83
C ILE A 179 -5.61 1.69 3.73
N GLY A 180 -6.92 1.54 3.92
CA GLY A 180 -7.84 0.83 3.01
C GLY A 180 -8.87 1.77 2.34
N LEU A 181 -8.45 2.95 1.87
CA LEU A 181 -9.33 3.93 1.21
C LEU A 181 -9.42 3.75 -0.31
N GLY A 182 -8.49 2.96 -0.89
CA GLY A 182 -8.33 2.78 -2.33
C GLY A 182 -7.59 3.94 -3.02
N ALA A 183 -6.93 3.60 -4.14
CA ALA A 183 -6.19 4.57 -4.96
C ALA A 183 -7.14 5.47 -5.77
N PRO A 184 -6.84 6.76 -5.97
CA PRO A 184 -5.67 7.51 -5.49
C PRO A 184 -5.84 8.14 -4.08
N LYS A 185 -7.01 7.93 -3.45
CA LYS A 185 -7.39 8.62 -2.21
C LYS A 185 -6.42 8.28 -1.06
N GLN A 186 -6.07 7.00 -0.91
CA GLN A 186 -5.19 6.55 0.16
C GLN A 186 -3.78 7.14 0.06
N GLU A 187 -3.20 7.19 -1.15
CA GLU A 187 -1.84 7.71 -1.33
C GLU A 187 -1.79 9.22 -1.09
N ARG A 188 -2.80 9.97 -1.55
CA ARG A 188 -2.89 11.40 -1.30
C ARG A 188 -3.05 11.68 0.19
N TRP A 189 -3.94 10.97 0.88
CA TRP A 189 -4.15 11.11 2.31
C TRP A 189 -2.85 10.82 3.10
N MET A 190 -2.14 9.74 2.78
CA MET A 190 -0.85 9.44 3.43
C MET A 190 0.19 10.54 3.21
N ALA A 191 0.28 11.10 2.00
CA ALA A 191 1.21 12.17 1.68
C ALA A 191 0.86 13.49 2.39
N GLU A 192 -0.42 13.80 2.54
CA GLU A 192 -0.90 14.98 3.28
C GLU A 192 -0.51 14.90 4.75
N HIS A 193 -0.60 13.70 5.36
CA HIS A 193 -0.32 13.46 6.78
C HIS A 193 1.09 12.93 7.08
N GLN A 194 1.98 12.93 6.08
CA GLN A 194 3.38 12.56 6.26
C GLN A 194 4.05 13.48 7.28
N GLY A 195 4.65 12.90 8.32
CA GLY A 195 5.31 13.61 9.41
C GLY A 195 4.34 14.13 10.48
N GLU A 196 3.05 13.83 10.36
CA GLU A 196 2.05 14.18 11.37
C GLU A 196 1.64 12.95 12.20
N ILE A 197 1.49 11.79 11.58
CA ILE A 197 1.14 10.51 12.23
C ILE A 197 2.42 9.79 12.64
N GLU A 198 2.50 9.30 13.89
CA GLU A 198 3.68 8.59 14.41
C GLU A 198 3.91 7.22 13.78
N GLY A 199 2.88 6.51 13.33
CA GLY A 199 3.01 5.18 12.73
C GLY A 199 3.54 5.19 11.30
N PHE A 200 4.01 4.03 10.83
CA PHE A 200 4.33 3.80 9.42
C PHE A 200 3.05 3.54 8.61
N MET A 201 2.70 4.45 7.71
CA MET A 201 1.49 4.35 6.92
C MET A 201 1.69 3.49 5.67
N VAL A 202 0.77 2.56 5.41
CA VAL A 202 0.83 1.66 4.25
C VAL A 202 -0.51 1.61 3.52
N GLY A 203 -0.54 2.04 2.27
CA GLY A 203 -1.75 2.02 1.44
C GLY A 203 -2.01 0.65 0.82
N VAL A 204 -2.83 -0.18 1.46
CA VAL A 204 -3.06 -1.58 1.07
C VAL A 204 -4.36 -1.83 0.29
N GLY A 205 -5.21 -0.80 0.14
CA GLY A 205 -6.44 -0.90 -0.66
C GLY A 205 -7.35 -2.04 -0.21
N ALA A 206 -7.64 -2.96 -1.12
CA ALA A 206 -8.58 -4.07 -0.90
C ALA A 206 -8.04 -5.19 0.02
N ALA A 207 -6.89 -5.03 0.67
CA ALA A 207 -6.34 -6.07 1.54
C ALA A 207 -7.27 -6.40 2.72
N PHE A 208 -8.02 -5.40 3.20
CA PHE A 208 -9.02 -5.60 4.27
C PHE A 208 -10.14 -6.52 3.81
N ASP A 209 -10.64 -6.33 2.58
CA ASP A 209 -11.70 -7.18 2.01
C ASP A 209 -11.22 -8.62 1.79
N TYR A 210 -9.95 -8.82 1.43
CA TYR A 210 -9.36 -10.16 1.32
C TYR A 210 -9.25 -10.86 2.68
N LEU A 211 -8.80 -10.14 3.72
CA LEU A 211 -8.69 -10.71 5.08
C LEU A 211 -10.06 -10.91 5.72
N ALA A 212 -11.01 -10.01 5.47
CA ALA A 212 -12.40 -10.13 5.94
C ALA A 212 -13.21 -11.23 5.20
N GLY A 213 -12.65 -11.84 4.15
CA GLY A 213 -13.33 -12.85 3.34
C GLY A 213 -14.44 -12.30 2.44
N ASN A 214 -14.54 -10.98 2.25
CA ASN A 214 -15.51 -10.35 1.35
C ASN A 214 -15.18 -10.60 -0.13
N ILE A 215 -13.90 -10.78 -0.42
CA ILE A 215 -13.38 -11.01 -1.77
C ILE A 215 -12.45 -12.21 -1.75
N GLU A 216 -12.69 -13.17 -2.64
CA GLU A 216 -11.79 -14.30 -2.80
C GLU A 216 -10.53 -13.89 -3.59
N ARG A 217 -9.38 -14.33 -3.12
CA ARG A 217 -8.13 -14.20 -3.90
C ARG A 217 -8.09 -15.24 -5.01
N ALA A 218 -7.43 -14.88 -6.10
CA ALA A 218 -7.15 -15.82 -7.17
C ALA A 218 -6.47 -17.09 -6.63
N PRO A 219 -6.74 -18.27 -7.20
CA PRO A 219 -6.01 -19.48 -6.87
C PRO A 219 -4.49 -19.27 -6.97
N MET A 220 -3.71 -19.98 -6.14
CA MET A 220 -2.26 -19.78 -6.05
C MET A 220 -1.53 -19.89 -7.40
N TRP A 221 -1.96 -20.80 -8.27
CA TRP A 221 -1.39 -20.93 -9.60
C TRP A 221 -1.58 -19.68 -10.47
N MET A 222 -2.77 -19.02 -10.38
CA MET A 222 -3.02 -17.75 -11.07
C MET A 222 -2.19 -16.62 -10.49
N GLN A 223 -2.03 -16.58 -9.17
CA GLN A 223 -1.17 -15.58 -8.52
C GLN A 223 0.30 -15.73 -9.00
N LYS A 224 0.83 -16.96 -9.03
CA LYS A 224 2.18 -17.28 -9.54
C LYS A 224 2.34 -16.97 -11.01
N ALA A 225 1.28 -17.15 -11.81
CA ALA A 225 1.26 -16.83 -13.24
C ALA A 225 1.03 -15.32 -13.52
N ASN A 226 0.92 -14.48 -12.49
CA ASN A 226 0.57 -13.06 -12.60
C ASN A 226 -0.81 -12.80 -13.26
N LEU A 227 -1.76 -13.72 -13.09
CA LEU A 227 -3.13 -13.65 -13.64
C LEU A 227 -4.18 -13.22 -12.61
N GLU A 228 -3.77 -12.74 -11.42
CA GLU A 228 -4.71 -12.28 -10.39
C GLU A 228 -5.60 -11.13 -10.89
N TRP A 229 -5.07 -10.25 -11.74
CA TRP A 229 -5.86 -9.19 -12.36
C TRP A 229 -6.99 -9.73 -13.26
N LEU A 230 -6.79 -10.87 -13.95
CA LEU A 230 -7.81 -11.51 -14.77
C LEU A 230 -8.91 -12.13 -13.90
N TYR A 231 -8.53 -12.78 -12.80
CA TYR A 231 -9.48 -13.29 -11.82
C TYR A 231 -10.35 -12.18 -11.21
N ARG A 232 -9.74 -11.06 -10.86
CA ARG A 232 -10.46 -9.85 -10.40
C ARG A 232 -11.40 -9.30 -11.48
N LEU A 233 -10.96 -9.30 -12.74
CA LEU A 233 -11.79 -8.86 -13.86
C LEU A 233 -13.03 -9.75 -14.01
N MET A 234 -12.90 -11.05 -13.81
CA MET A 234 -14.04 -11.98 -13.88
C MET A 234 -15.03 -11.76 -12.72
N GLN A 235 -14.55 -11.39 -11.54
CA GLN A 235 -15.42 -11.08 -10.39
C GLN A 235 -16.18 -9.75 -10.57
N GLU A 236 -15.53 -8.72 -11.14
CA GLU A 236 -16.08 -7.36 -11.25
C GLU A 236 -15.92 -6.79 -12.68
N PRO A 237 -16.48 -7.44 -13.73
CA PRO A 237 -16.19 -7.09 -15.12
C PRO A 237 -16.63 -5.66 -15.46
N LYS A 238 -17.83 -5.25 -15.04
CA LYS A 238 -18.39 -3.91 -15.35
C LYS A 238 -17.52 -2.78 -14.80
N ARG A 239 -16.94 -2.96 -13.60
CA ARG A 239 -16.11 -1.95 -12.93
C ARG A 239 -14.69 -1.94 -13.48
N LEU A 240 -14.12 -3.12 -13.78
CA LEU A 240 -12.69 -3.25 -14.03
C LEU A 240 -12.31 -3.27 -15.52
N PHE A 241 -13.20 -3.67 -16.42
CA PHE A 241 -12.88 -3.85 -17.84
C PHE A 241 -12.34 -2.56 -18.49
N LYS A 242 -13.09 -1.46 -18.42
CA LYS A 242 -12.67 -0.17 -18.99
C LYS A 242 -11.35 0.31 -18.43
N ARG A 243 -11.18 0.18 -17.11
CA ARG A 243 -9.95 0.56 -16.40
C ARG A 243 -8.76 -0.28 -16.88
N TYR A 244 -8.88 -1.59 -16.87
CA TYR A 244 -7.78 -2.49 -17.25
C TYR A 244 -7.43 -2.37 -18.73
N PHE A 245 -8.41 -2.26 -19.61
CA PHE A 245 -8.16 -2.07 -21.03
C PHE A 245 -7.33 -0.79 -21.26
N TYR A 246 -7.76 0.33 -20.69
CA TYR A 246 -7.06 1.61 -20.81
C TYR A 246 -5.65 1.56 -20.22
N THR A 247 -5.54 1.13 -18.97
CA THR A 247 -4.25 1.21 -18.26
C THR A 247 -3.24 0.19 -18.77
N ASN A 248 -3.67 -1.04 -19.10
CA ASN A 248 -2.76 -2.05 -19.64
C ASN A 248 -2.24 -1.65 -21.03
N THR A 249 -3.09 -1.16 -21.93
CA THR A 249 -2.66 -0.68 -23.25
C THR A 249 -1.63 0.44 -23.13
N LYS A 250 -1.92 1.42 -22.27
CA LYS A 250 -1.03 2.57 -22.05
C LYS A 250 0.27 2.16 -21.37
N PHE A 251 0.23 1.25 -20.43
CA PHE A 251 1.42 0.70 -19.77
C PHE A 251 2.32 -0.06 -20.75
N ILE A 252 1.75 -0.97 -21.54
CA ILE A 252 2.50 -1.73 -22.54
C ILE A 252 3.18 -0.78 -23.54
N TRP A 253 2.45 0.20 -24.04
CA TRP A 253 3.00 1.16 -24.99
C TRP A 253 4.17 1.98 -24.39
N ASN A 254 4.00 2.52 -23.19
CA ASN A 254 5.00 3.39 -22.59
C ASN A 254 6.14 2.63 -21.89
N ALA A 255 5.82 1.68 -21.02
CA ALA A 255 6.83 1.01 -20.20
C ALA A 255 7.58 -0.11 -20.96
N VAL A 256 6.87 -0.84 -21.86
CA VAL A 256 7.45 -2.00 -22.55
C VAL A 256 8.01 -1.62 -23.92
N ILE A 257 7.23 -0.89 -24.76
CA ILE A 257 7.65 -0.56 -26.12
C ILE A 257 8.56 0.66 -26.14
N ARG A 258 8.21 1.74 -25.43
CA ARG A 258 8.99 2.99 -25.38
C ARG A 258 10.09 3.01 -24.32
N GLY A 259 10.14 2.05 -23.43
CA GLY A 259 11.15 1.94 -22.36
C GLY A 259 11.10 3.03 -21.29
N LYS A 260 9.93 3.70 -21.13
CA LYS A 260 9.78 4.78 -20.13
C LYS A 260 9.67 4.27 -18.68
#